data_bf7f807a08057690404e40814c5cea57
#
_entry.id   bf7f807a08057690404e40814c5cea57
#
_cell.length_a   1.000
_cell.length_b   1.000
_cell.length_c   1.000
_cell.angle_alpha   90.00
_cell.angle_beta   90.00
_cell.angle_gamma   90.00
#
_symmetry.space_group_name_H-M   'P 1'
#
loop_
_entity.id
_entity.type
_entity.pdbx_description
1 polymer ?
#
loop_
_entity_poly.entity_id
_entity_poly.type
_entity_poly.pdbx_seq_one_letter_code
_entity_poly.pdbx_strand_id
1 'polypeptide(L)'
;PPGGCTDAIMIAIWGLTAERGESDTIETPFGAVKFTRGALGGWEAVFLKRSGDVRARVGASLELGAQRVIAVFTALSLRPEKSEGALLAPADVLDQTRAGPTTFFEGRGVGYVQMTPPFCPQLRAALLQELPADARVDTIVAACPARPITPAEARAWSALGAHAAAWGLAPEWSLARELERCYAPLLVVGESTKAALSVLENALMGVENEPKCGCSRLNPGARRVLGDDRRAWVRSGAAAHGDD
;
A
#
# COMPACT_ATOMS: atom_id res chain seq x y z
N PRO A 1 32.72 19.06 -14.15
CA PRO A 1 31.78 18.00 -14.40
C PRO A 1 30.50 18.28 -13.60
N PRO A 2 29.30 18.32 -14.21
CA PRO A 2 28.09 18.48 -13.46
C PRO A 2 27.83 17.16 -12.70
N GLY A 3 27.70 17.28 -11.39
CA GLY A 3 27.28 16.16 -10.55
C GLY A 3 25.92 15.67 -11.01
N GLY A 4 25.86 14.47 -11.55
CA GLY A 4 24.62 13.80 -11.84
C GLY A 4 23.87 13.59 -10.52
N CYS A 5 22.80 14.32 -10.33
CA CYS A 5 21.78 13.98 -9.36
C CYS A 5 21.20 12.65 -9.86
N THR A 6 21.66 11.54 -9.30
CA THR A 6 20.91 10.30 -9.41
C THR A 6 19.62 10.56 -8.64
N ASP A 7 18.51 10.71 -9.35
CA ASP A 7 17.20 10.82 -8.72
C ASP A 7 17.03 9.59 -7.80
N ALA A 8 17.27 9.83 -6.51
CA ALA A 8 17.14 8.78 -5.50
C ALA A 8 15.70 8.32 -5.52
N ILE A 9 15.51 7.04 -5.81
CA ILE A 9 14.16 6.48 -5.92
C ILE A 9 13.54 6.45 -4.54
N MET A 10 12.46 7.21 -4.37
CA MET A 10 11.76 7.35 -3.11
C MET A 10 10.77 6.22 -2.89
N ILE A 11 10.69 5.74 -1.65
CA ILE A 11 9.69 4.79 -1.19
C ILE A 11 8.72 5.44 -0.21
N ALA A 12 7.44 5.11 -0.29
CA ALA A 12 6.46 5.46 0.72
C ALA A 12 6.23 4.30 1.70
N ILE A 13 6.27 4.61 2.98
CA ILE A 13 5.96 3.68 4.07
C ILE A 13 4.69 4.16 4.76
N TRP A 14 3.65 3.33 4.73
CA TRP A 14 2.37 3.65 5.35
C TRP A 14 2.14 2.81 6.60
N GLY A 15 1.59 3.44 7.63
CA GLY A 15 1.26 2.76 8.89
C GLY A 15 2.39 2.65 9.89
N LEU A 16 3.56 3.20 9.56
CA LEU A 16 4.66 3.43 10.50
C LEU A 16 4.96 4.92 10.62
N THR A 17 5.66 5.28 11.68
CA THR A 17 6.19 6.63 11.91
C THR A 17 7.70 6.57 11.84
N ALA A 18 8.33 7.51 11.16
CA ALA A 18 9.79 7.64 11.18
C ALA A 18 10.25 7.95 12.61
N GLU A 19 11.34 7.32 13.04
CA GLU A 19 11.95 7.60 14.34
C GLU A 19 12.56 9.02 14.38
N ARG A 20 13.06 9.48 13.25
CA ARG A 20 13.65 10.81 13.05
C ARG A 20 13.27 11.33 11.66
N GLY A 21 13.16 12.65 11.53
CA GLY A 21 12.88 13.29 10.24
C GLY A 21 12.08 14.58 10.38
N GLU A 22 12.04 15.34 9.30
CA GLU A 22 11.23 16.56 9.21
C GLU A 22 9.81 16.20 8.82
N SER A 23 8.85 16.69 9.60
CA SER A 23 7.42 16.54 9.30
C SER A 23 6.93 17.73 8.53
N ASP A 24 6.14 17.46 7.50
CA ASP A 24 5.56 18.47 6.63
C ASP A 24 4.15 18.04 6.18
N THR A 25 3.49 18.88 5.44
CA THR A 25 2.14 18.64 4.93
C THR A 25 2.11 18.89 3.42
N ILE A 26 1.51 17.99 2.67
CA ILE A 26 1.27 18.17 1.24
C ILE A 26 -0.22 18.25 0.97
N GLU A 27 -0.61 19.23 0.17
CA GLU A 27 -1.98 19.36 -0.31
C GLU A 27 -2.23 18.43 -1.49
N THR A 28 -3.36 17.76 -1.47
CA THR A 28 -3.84 16.94 -2.58
C THR A 28 -5.28 17.32 -2.91
N PRO A 29 -5.78 16.96 -4.10
CA PRO A 29 -7.18 17.21 -4.45
C PRO A 29 -8.21 16.54 -3.51
N PHE A 30 -7.77 15.62 -2.66
CA PHE A 30 -8.61 14.89 -1.70
C PHE A 30 -8.32 15.26 -0.23
N GLY A 31 -7.54 16.34 -0.01
CA GLY A 31 -7.19 16.87 1.30
C GLY A 31 -5.70 16.84 1.62
N ALA A 32 -5.36 17.47 2.72
CA ALA A 32 -4.00 17.61 3.22
C ALA A 32 -3.50 16.30 3.86
N VAL A 33 -2.25 15.95 3.60
CA VAL A 33 -1.61 14.75 4.14
C VAL A 33 -0.32 15.11 4.86
N LYS A 34 -0.24 14.77 6.14
CA LYS A 34 0.98 14.90 6.93
C LYS A 34 1.92 13.73 6.62
N PHE A 35 3.17 14.05 6.37
CA PHE A 35 4.22 13.06 6.16
C PHE A 35 5.49 13.43 6.91
N THR A 36 6.39 12.47 7.06
CA THR A 36 7.74 12.69 7.60
C THR A 36 8.74 12.17 6.59
N ARG A 37 9.74 12.97 6.24
CA ARG A 37 10.87 12.51 5.42
C ARG A 37 11.89 11.82 6.29
N GLY A 38 12.52 10.78 5.76
CA GLY A 38 13.56 10.03 6.42
C GLY A 38 14.28 9.09 5.46
N ALA A 39 15.00 8.13 6.02
CA ALA A 39 15.64 7.07 5.25
C ALA A 39 15.31 5.71 5.88
N LEU A 40 15.25 4.68 5.06
CA LEU A 40 15.03 3.31 5.49
C LEU A 40 15.70 2.33 4.51
N GLY A 41 16.59 1.45 5.02
CA GLY A 41 17.25 0.45 4.19
C GLY A 41 18.04 1.02 3.00
N GLY A 42 18.64 2.22 3.17
CA GLY A 42 19.37 2.89 2.10
C GLY A 42 18.52 3.68 1.09
N TRP A 43 17.19 3.71 1.29
CA TRP A 43 16.25 4.45 0.46
C TRP A 43 15.88 5.79 1.08
N GLU A 44 15.68 6.81 0.26
CA GLU A 44 14.88 7.96 0.70
C GLU A 44 13.44 7.50 0.93
N ALA A 45 12.90 7.84 2.09
CA ALA A 45 11.59 7.35 2.50
C ALA A 45 10.67 8.48 2.94
N VAL A 46 9.39 8.36 2.61
CA VAL A 46 8.33 9.20 3.17
C VAL A 46 7.39 8.32 3.97
N PHE A 47 7.16 8.72 5.23
CA PHE A 47 6.30 8.01 6.16
C PHE A 47 4.96 8.75 6.23
N LEU A 48 3.89 8.08 5.87
CA LEU A 48 2.55 8.65 5.86
C LEU A 48 1.65 7.95 6.88
N LYS A 49 1.00 8.75 7.73
CA LYS A 49 0.01 8.23 8.67
C LYS A 49 -1.27 7.85 7.95
N ARG A 50 -1.98 6.87 8.51
CA ARG A 50 -3.31 6.48 8.05
C ARG A 50 -4.38 7.35 8.68
N SER A 51 -4.63 8.51 8.08
CA SER A 51 -5.68 9.44 8.49
C SER A 51 -6.30 10.07 7.24
N GLY A 52 -7.55 10.51 7.34
CA GLY A 52 -8.24 11.18 6.24
C GLY A 52 -8.63 10.27 5.08
N ASP A 53 -8.88 10.89 3.93
CA ASP A 53 -9.23 10.19 2.69
C ASP A 53 -8.06 9.34 2.20
N VAL A 54 -8.33 8.10 1.87
CA VAL A 54 -7.32 7.17 1.35
C VAL A 54 -6.74 7.64 0.01
N ARG A 55 -7.56 8.30 -0.83
CA ARG A 55 -7.10 8.87 -2.11
C ARG A 55 -6.07 9.97 -1.90
N ALA A 56 -6.27 10.79 -0.86
CA ALA A 56 -5.29 11.81 -0.47
C ALA A 56 -3.91 11.19 -0.19
N ARG A 57 -3.87 10.13 0.61
CA ARG A 57 -2.61 9.45 0.96
C ARG A 57 -1.93 8.81 -0.24
N VAL A 58 -2.69 8.10 -1.08
CA VAL A 58 -2.16 7.48 -2.30
C VAL A 58 -1.65 8.55 -3.25
N GLY A 59 -2.42 9.62 -3.47
CA GLY A 59 -2.04 10.78 -4.29
C GLY A 59 -0.81 11.51 -3.73
N ALA A 60 -0.75 11.74 -2.42
CA ALA A 60 0.41 12.36 -1.76
C ALA A 60 1.70 11.56 -2.00
N SER A 61 1.64 10.22 -1.92
CA SER A 61 2.81 9.39 -2.21
C SER A 61 3.32 9.59 -3.64
N LEU A 62 2.41 9.73 -4.60
CA LEU A 62 2.74 10.02 -5.99
C LEU A 62 3.36 11.42 -6.15
N GLU A 63 2.76 12.45 -5.55
CA GLU A 63 3.25 13.83 -5.62
C GLU A 63 4.63 13.98 -4.97
N LEU A 64 4.89 13.24 -3.89
CA LEU A 64 6.19 13.18 -3.23
C LEU A 64 7.25 12.37 -4.02
N GLY A 65 6.88 11.78 -5.16
CA GLY A 65 7.80 11.04 -6.03
C GLY A 65 7.97 9.56 -5.69
N ALA A 66 7.22 9.02 -4.72
CA ALA A 66 7.33 7.62 -4.36
C ALA A 66 6.76 6.72 -5.47
N GLN A 67 7.61 5.88 -6.03
CA GLN A 67 7.20 4.87 -7.03
C GLN A 67 6.81 3.54 -6.37
N ARG A 68 7.23 3.33 -5.14
CA ARG A 68 7.02 2.11 -4.36
C ARG A 68 6.36 2.43 -3.05
N VAL A 69 5.47 1.55 -2.63
CA VAL A 69 4.73 1.67 -1.38
C VAL A 69 4.80 0.34 -0.64
N ILE A 70 5.23 0.38 0.62
CA ILE A 70 5.02 -0.71 1.55
C ILE A 70 4.07 -0.21 2.64
N ALA A 71 2.97 -0.93 2.83
CA ALA A 71 1.97 -0.58 3.80
C ALA A 71 1.96 -1.60 4.94
N VAL A 72 2.17 -1.14 6.17
CA VAL A 72 2.22 -1.99 7.36
C VAL A 72 0.88 -1.93 8.09
N PHE A 73 0.33 -3.09 8.40
CA PHE A 73 -0.95 -3.24 9.08
C PHE A 73 -0.84 -4.10 10.31
N THR A 74 -1.57 -3.77 11.35
CA THR A 74 -1.94 -4.75 12.35
C THR A 74 -3.01 -5.68 11.79
N ALA A 75 -2.97 -6.93 12.18
CA ALA A 75 -3.89 -7.95 11.69
C ALA A 75 -4.35 -8.87 12.81
N LEU A 76 -5.56 -9.38 12.66
CA LEU A 76 -6.07 -10.47 13.47
C LEU A 76 -5.77 -11.80 12.75
N SER A 77 -5.14 -12.74 13.45
CA SER A 77 -4.98 -14.09 12.91
C SER A 77 -6.32 -14.80 12.77
N LEU A 78 -6.52 -15.44 11.64
CA LEU A 78 -7.64 -16.37 11.40
C LEU A 78 -7.17 -17.84 11.50
N ARG A 79 -5.91 -18.06 11.88
CA ARG A 79 -5.26 -19.35 12.01
C ARG A 79 -4.62 -19.47 13.39
N PRO A 80 -4.89 -20.57 14.13
CA PRO A 80 -4.38 -20.73 15.49
C PRO A 80 -2.86 -20.82 15.58
N GLU A 81 -2.18 -21.24 14.50
CA GLU A 81 -0.73 -21.35 14.41
C GLU A 81 0.00 -20.00 14.27
N LYS A 82 -0.72 -18.91 14.01
CA LYS A 82 -0.13 -17.58 13.89
C LYS A 82 -0.26 -16.84 15.21
N SER A 83 0.84 -16.76 15.94
CA SER A 83 0.92 -16.08 17.23
C SER A 83 1.02 -14.55 17.08
N GLU A 84 0.80 -13.85 18.18
CA GLU A 84 1.05 -12.41 18.28
C GLU A 84 2.49 -12.09 17.93
N GLY A 85 2.69 -11.01 17.19
CA GLY A 85 3.98 -10.59 16.65
C GLY A 85 4.39 -11.28 15.35
N ALA A 86 3.66 -12.30 14.89
CA ALA A 86 3.95 -12.93 13.60
C ALA A 86 3.81 -11.92 12.45
N LEU A 87 4.77 -11.95 11.53
CA LEU A 87 4.78 -11.11 10.34
C LEU A 87 4.32 -11.93 9.13
N LEU A 88 3.45 -11.35 8.29
CA LEU A 88 2.87 -12.03 7.14
C LEU A 88 3.01 -11.18 5.88
N ALA A 89 3.45 -11.79 4.78
CA ALA A 89 3.53 -11.19 3.45
C ALA A 89 2.60 -11.94 2.47
N PRO A 90 1.34 -11.46 2.33
CA PRO A 90 0.32 -12.16 1.56
C PRO A 90 0.58 -12.11 0.05
N ALA A 91 0.05 -13.12 -0.66
CA ALA A 91 0.04 -13.18 -2.11
C ALA A 91 -1.22 -12.55 -2.71
N ASP A 92 -2.35 -12.65 -2.00
CA ASP A 92 -3.66 -12.24 -2.49
C ASP A 92 -4.54 -11.65 -1.38
N VAL A 93 -5.66 -11.06 -1.76
CA VAL A 93 -6.58 -10.38 -0.86
C VAL A 93 -8.04 -10.67 -1.23
N LEU A 94 -8.83 -11.02 -0.22
CA LEU A 94 -10.28 -11.07 -0.31
C LEU A 94 -10.85 -9.77 0.28
N ASP A 95 -11.35 -8.89 -0.57
CA ASP A 95 -11.94 -7.63 -0.13
C ASP A 95 -13.36 -7.82 0.41
N GLN A 96 -13.54 -7.56 1.69
CA GLN A 96 -14.80 -7.60 2.40
C GLN A 96 -15.21 -6.21 2.91
N THR A 97 -14.61 -5.16 2.37
CA THR A 97 -15.00 -3.78 2.69
C THR A 97 -16.29 -3.41 1.97
N ARG A 98 -17.06 -2.49 2.55
CA ARG A 98 -18.40 -2.11 2.02
C ARG A 98 -18.57 -0.61 1.82
N ALA A 99 -17.55 0.17 2.15
CA ALA A 99 -17.65 1.62 2.12
C ALA A 99 -16.29 2.26 1.80
N GLY A 100 -16.34 3.44 1.24
CA GLY A 100 -15.19 4.26 0.89
C GLY A 100 -14.95 4.36 -0.62
N PRO A 101 -14.13 5.31 -1.05
CA PRO A 101 -13.81 5.51 -2.45
C PRO A 101 -12.95 4.35 -2.95
N THR A 102 -13.39 3.69 -4.01
CA THR A 102 -12.71 2.52 -4.58
C THR A 102 -11.86 2.83 -5.80
N THR A 103 -11.95 4.06 -6.31
CA THR A 103 -11.28 4.49 -7.55
C THR A 103 -10.98 5.98 -7.55
N PHE A 104 -9.95 6.39 -8.31
CA PHE A 104 -9.72 7.78 -8.69
C PHE A 104 -10.58 8.24 -9.87
N PHE A 105 -11.26 7.33 -10.55
CA PHE A 105 -11.93 7.58 -11.82
C PHE A 105 -13.45 7.48 -11.72
N GLU A 106 -14.00 7.78 -10.56
CA GLU A 106 -15.46 7.73 -10.33
C GLU A 106 -16.20 8.54 -11.40
N GLY A 107 -17.23 7.93 -12.01
CA GLY A 107 -18.01 8.54 -13.09
C GLY A 107 -17.33 8.66 -14.46
N ARG A 108 -16.06 8.26 -14.61
CA ARG A 108 -15.28 8.48 -15.85
C ARG A 108 -15.11 7.27 -16.75
N GLY A 109 -15.39 6.07 -16.29
CA GLY A 109 -15.34 4.84 -17.11
C GLY A 109 -13.95 4.45 -17.63
N VAL A 110 -12.86 4.96 -17.04
CA VAL A 110 -11.49 4.75 -17.53
C VAL A 110 -10.72 3.66 -16.77
N GLY A 111 -11.36 2.91 -15.90
CA GLY A 111 -10.66 2.13 -14.91
C GLY A 111 -10.77 0.62 -15.02
N TYR A 112 -10.21 -0.02 -16.04
CA TYR A 112 -9.87 -1.43 -15.90
C TYR A 112 -8.40 -1.58 -15.51
N VAL A 113 -8.16 -1.94 -14.26
CA VAL A 113 -6.82 -2.19 -13.71
C VAL A 113 -6.58 -3.69 -13.61
N GLN A 114 -5.43 -4.14 -14.09
CA GLN A 114 -5.03 -5.53 -13.91
C GLN A 114 -4.76 -5.82 -12.43
N MET A 115 -5.50 -6.77 -11.85
CA MET A 115 -5.42 -7.12 -10.44
C MET A 115 -4.62 -8.40 -10.14
N THR A 116 -4.04 -9.04 -11.14
CA THR A 116 -3.25 -10.26 -10.97
C THR A 116 -1.79 -10.03 -11.35
N PRO A 117 -0.85 -10.26 -10.43
CA PRO A 117 -1.03 -10.40 -8.98
C PRO A 117 -1.48 -9.08 -8.31
N PRO A 118 -2.23 -9.10 -7.21
CA PRO A 118 -2.72 -7.86 -6.59
C PRO A 118 -1.61 -7.03 -5.96
N PHE A 119 -0.54 -7.66 -5.51
CA PHE A 119 0.61 -7.02 -4.88
C PHE A 119 1.84 -7.09 -5.77
N CYS A 120 2.77 -6.14 -5.59
CA CYS A 120 4.03 -6.12 -6.33
C CYS A 120 4.88 -7.36 -6.02
N PRO A 121 5.17 -8.22 -7.00
CA PRO A 121 5.92 -9.44 -6.76
C PRO A 121 7.36 -9.17 -6.31
N GLN A 122 7.98 -8.11 -6.80
CA GLN A 122 9.34 -7.73 -6.42
C GLN A 122 9.43 -7.31 -4.96
N LEU A 123 8.55 -6.40 -4.50
CA LEU A 123 8.52 -5.98 -3.10
C LEU A 123 8.16 -7.14 -2.17
N ARG A 124 7.15 -7.94 -2.57
CA ARG A 124 6.78 -9.12 -1.78
C ARG A 124 7.94 -10.11 -1.66
N ALA A 125 8.67 -10.38 -2.73
CA ALA A 125 9.82 -11.27 -2.70
C ALA A 125 10.91 -10.78 -1.74
N ALA A 126 11.21 -9.48 -1.75
CA ALA A 126 12.17 -8.89 -0.82
C ALA A 126 11.72 -9.03 0.64
N LEU A 127 10.44 -8.78 0.95
CA LEU A 127 9.90 -9.01 2.29
C LEU A 127 10.06 -10.48 2.72
N LEU A 128 9.76 -11.42 1.82
CA LEU A 128 9.83 -12.85 2.11
C LEU A 128 11.25 -13.39 2.32
N GLN A 129 12.29 -12.68 1.89
CA GLN A 129 13.67 -13.05 2.18
C GLN A 129 14.03 -12.81 3.65
N GLU A 130 13.40 -11.82 4.28
CA GLU A 130 13.65 -11.43 5.67
C GLU A 130 12.66 -12.07 6.66
N LEU A 131 11.72 -12.84 6.16
CA LEU A 131 10.65 -13.42 6.96
C LEU A 131 10.80 -14.95 7.06
N PRO A 132 10.36 -15.56 8.16
CA PRO A 132 10.34 -17.01 8.29
C PRO A 132 9.42 -17.64 7.21
N ALA A 133 9.66 -18.91 6.89
CA ALA A 133 8.96 -19.60 5.81
C ALA A 133 7.42 -19.60 5.99
N ASP A 134 6.96 -19.64 7.21
CA ASP A 134 5.54 -19.62 7.58
C ASP A 134 4.89 -18.22 7.47
N ALA A 135 5.67 -17.17 7.23
CA ALA A 135 5.16 -15.84 6.90
C ALA A 135 4.57 -15.76 5.48
N ARG A 136 4.83 -16.75 4.65
CA ARG A 136 4.20 -16.88 3.34
C ARG A 136 2.74 -17.29 3.53
N VAL A 137 1.84 -16.40 3.22
CA VAL A 137 0.40 -16.66 3.25
C VAL A 137 -0.20 -16.37 1.88
N ASP A 138 -1.14 -17.22 1.47
CA ASP A 138 -1.75 -17.08 0.15
C ASP A 138 -2.77 -15.96 0.15
N THR A 139 -3.70 -15.97 1.09
CA THR A 139 -4.80 -15.02 1.10
C THR A 139 -5.01 -14.40 2.47
N ILE A 140 -5.30 -13.11 2.48
CA ILE A 140 -5.78 -12.36 3.64
C ILE A 140 -7.11 -11.71 3.34
N VAL A 141 -7.81 -11.28 4.39
CA VAL A 141 -9.05 -10.51 4.27
C VAL A 141 -8.78 -9.04 4.54
N ALA A 142 -9.20 -8.18 3.63
CA ALA A 142 -9.40 -6.77 3.91
C ALA A 142 -10.76 -6.61 4.61
N ALA A 143 -10.73 -6.37 5.91
CA ALA A 143 -11.92 -6.25 6.73
C ALA A 143 -12.46 -4.82 6.75
N CYS A 144 -13.76 -4.69 7.02
CA CYS A 144 -14.39 -3.40 7.22
C CYS A 144 -13.74 -2.66 8.39
N PRO A 145 -13.26 -1.42 8.22
CA PRO A 145 -12.54 -0.70 9.26
C PRO A 145 -13.45 -0.18 10.39
N ALA A 146 -14.76 -0.18 10.20
CA ALA A 146 -15.70 0.48 11.10
C ALA A 146 -15.95 -0.30 12.41
N ARG A 147 -15.59 -1.59 12.48
CA ARG A 147 -15.88 -2.44 13.64
C ARG A 147 -14.97 -3.67 13.69
N PRO A 148 -14.83 -4.29 14.88
CA PRO A 148 -14.24 -5.62 14.99
C PRO A 148 -15.03 -6.67 14.19
N ILE A 149 -14.35 -7.70 13.73
CA ILE A 149 -14.98 -8.86 13.10
C ILE A 149 -15.66 -9.76 14.14
N THR A 150 -16.74 -10.38 13.74
CA THR A 150 -17.44 -11.36 14.61
C THR A 150 -16.76 -12.73 14.53
N PRO A 151 -16.96 -13.60 15.55
CA PRO A 151 -16.46 -14.97 15.48
C PRO A 151 -17.00 -15.77 14.29
N ALA A 152 -18.22 -15.46 13.82
CA ALA A 152 -18.80 -16.10 12.64
C ALA A 152 -18.10 -15.67 11.36
N GLU A 153 -17.79 -14.37 11.22
CA GLU A 153 -17.00 -13.84 10.09
C GLU A 153 -15.60 -14.47 10.08
N ALA A 154 -14.94 -14.53 11.23
CA ALA A 154 -13.62 -15.15 11.34
C ALA A 154 -13.63 -16.61 10.86
N ARG A 155 -14.61 -17.40 11.29
CA ARG A 155 -14.77 -18.80 10.85
C ARG A 155 -15.06 -18.90 9.35
N ALA A 156 -15.94 -18.06 8.83
CA ALA A 156 -16.30 -18.05 7.42
C ALA A 156 -15.08 -17.72 6.54
N TRP A 157 -14.34 -16.70 6.89
CA TRP A 157 -13.14 -16.30 6.13
C TRP A 157 -12.00 -17.31 6.26
N SER A 158 -11.83 -17.90 7.44
CA SER A 158 -10.88 -19.00 7.62
C SER A 158 -11.24 -20.21 6.74
N ALA A 159 -12.53 -20.53 6.61
CA ALA A 159 -13.01 -21.60 5.72
C ALA A 159 -12.78 -21.29 4.23
N LEU A 160 -12.79 -20.01 3.84
CA LEU A 160 -12.40 -19.54 2.50
C LEU A 160 -10.89 -19.55 2.26
N GLY A 161 -10.09 -20.00 3.21
CA GLY A 161 -8.64 -20.09 3.07
C GLY A 161 -7.87 -18.86 3.56
N ALA A 162 -8.54 -17.84 4.11
CA ALA A 162 -7.84 -16.66 4.63
C ALA A 162 -7.02 -16.98 5.89
N HIS A 163 -5.84 -16.36 5.99
CA HIS A 163 -4.91 -16.56 7.11
C HIS A 163 -5.02 -15.48 8.17
N ALA A 164 -5.35 -14.25 7.76
CA ALA A 164 -5.49 -13.12 8.66
C ALA A 164 -6.50 -12.11 8.10
N ALA A 165 -6.99 -11.24 8.98
CA ALA A 165 -7.82 -10.11 8.62
C ALA A 165 -7.13 -8.81 9.02
N ALA A 166 -7.07 -7.83 8.10
CA ALA A 166 -6.47 -6.52 8.31
C ALA A 166 -7.46 -5.41 7.98
N TRP A 167 -7.41 -4.31 8.74
CA TRP A 167 -8.26 -3.15 8.52
C TRP A 167 -7.51 -2.07 7.73
N GLY A 168 -8.20 -1.46 6.75
CA GLY A 168 -7.67 -0.34 5.96
C GLY A 168 -6.79 -0.73 4.78
N LEU A 169 -6.61 -2.03 4.51
CA LEU A 169 -5.90 -2.51 3.33
C LEU A 169 -6.64 -2.15 2.04
N ALA A 170 -7.94 -2.35 2.02
CA ALA A 170 -8.80 -1.87 0.95
C ALA A 170 -9.44 -0.53 1.36
N PRO A 171 -9.54 0.41 0.43
CA PRO A 171 -9.16 0.35 -0.99
C PRO A 171 -7.71 0.78 -1.29
N GLU A 172 -6.82 0.92 -0.29
CA GLU A 172 -5.43 1.39 -0.50
C GLU A 172 -4.71 0.68 -1.65
N TRP A 173 -4.75 -0.65 -1.64
CA TRP A 173 -4.02 -1.47 -2.60
C TRP A 173 -4.53 -1.29 -4.03
N SER A 174 -5.85 -1.22 -4.22
CA SER A 174 -6.46 -1.04 -5.54
C SER A 174 -6.18 0.36 -6.10
N LEU A 175 -6.26 1.39 -5.27
CA LEU A 175 -5.93 2.77 -5.64
C LEU A 175 -4.45 2.94 -6.00
N ALA A 176 -3.54 2.30 -5.26
CA ALA A 176 -2.13 2.30 -5.60
C ALA A 176 -1.87 1.64 -6.97
N ARG A 177 -2.60 0.58 -7.29
CA ARG A 177 -2.54 -0.08 -8.60
C ARG A 177 -3.13 0.75 -9.72
N GLU A 178 -4.21 1.48 -9.48
CA GLU A 178 -4.75 2.44 -10.46
C GLU A 178 -3.70 3.46 -10.89
N LEU A 179 -2.88 3.94 -9.97
CA LEU A 179 -1.78 4.86 -10.23
C LEU A 179 -0.48 4.14 -10.67
N GLU A 180 -0.54 2.85 -10.94
CA GLU A 180 0.60 2.04 -11.41
C GLU A 180 1.81 2.10 -10.45
N ARG A 181 1.53 2.11 -9.13
CA ARG A 181 2.57 2.05 -8.10
C ARG A 181 2.85 0.60 -7.70
N CYS A 182 4.12 0.32 -7.41
CA CYS A 182 4.46 -0.91 -6.70
C CYS A 182 3.86 -0.84 -5.30
N TYR A 183 3.06 -1.82 -4.92
CA TYR A 183 2.44 -1.87 -3.60
C TYR A 183 2.58 -3.27 -3.01
N ALA A 184 3.04 -3.35 -1.76
CA ALA A 184 3.08 -4.59 -0.99
C ALA A 184 2.64 -4.35 0.46
N PRO A 185 1.71 -5.14 1.00
CA PRO A 185 1.38 -5.09 2.41
C PRO A 185 2.34 -5.98 3.22
N LEU A 186 2.66 -5.52 4.43
CA LEU A 186 3.26 -6.32 5.49
C LEU A 186 2.31 -6.29 6.68
N LEU A 187 1.89 -7.46 7.14
CA LEU A 187 0.98 -7.59 8.27
C LEU A 187 1.74 -7.99 9.52
N VAL A 188 1.35 -7.42 10.64
CA VAL A 188 1.81 -7.82 11.98
C VAL A 188 0.60 -8.34 12.74
N VAL A 189 0.61 -9.61 13.12
CA VAL A 189 -0.46 -10.18 13.97
C VAL A 189 -0.38 -9.54 15.36
N GLY A 190 -1.49 -8.96 15.82
CA GLY A 190 -1.55 -8.27 17.10
C GLY A 190 -1.62 -6.75 16.94
N GLU A 191 -1.27 -6.01 18.00
CA GLU A 191 -1.51 -4.57 18.09
C GLU A 191 -0.27 -3.70 17.79
N SER A 192 0.93 -4.25 17.76
CA SER A 192 2.17 -3.51 17.61
C SER A 192 2.84 -3.74 16.27
N THR A 193 3.15 -2.68 15.56
CA THR A 193 3.87 -2.72 14.28
C THR A 193 5.40 -2.59 14.42
N LYS A 194 5.93 -2.54 15.64
CA LYS A 194 7.37 -2.30 15.89
C LYS A 194 8.27 -3.34 15.23
N ALA A 195 7.86 -4.61 15.22
CA ALA A 195 8.62 -5.70 14.61
C ALA A 195 8.80 -5.54 13.09
N ALA A 196 7.94 -4.75 12.45
CA ALA A 196 8.00 -4.55 11.00
C ALA A 196 9.20 -3.69 10.57
N LEU A 197 9.68 -2.78 11.42
CA LEU A 197 10.68 -1.78 11.01
C LEU A 197 12.00 -2.42 10.59
N SER A 198 12.54 -3.31 11.41
CA SER A 198 13.81 -4.01 11.10
C SER A 198 13.70 -4.90 9.87
N VAL A 199 12.56 -5.59 9.71
CA VAL A 199 12.31 -6.40 8.50
C VAL A 199 12.25 -5.54 7.25
N LEU A 200 11.59 -4.37 7.33
CA LEU A 200 11.53 -3.44 6.21
C LEU A 200 12.90 -2.89 5.85
N GLU A 201 13.68 -2.52 6.85
CA GLU A 201 15.03 -1.99 6.64
C GLU A 201 15.91 -3.00 5.90
N ASN A 202 15.95 -4.24 6.36
CA ASN A 202 16.70 -5.31 5.72
C ASN A 202 16.18 -5.64 4.31
N ALA A 203 14.86 -5.80 4.16
CA ALA A 203 14.24 -6.10 2.89
C ALA A 203 14.56 -5.03 1.82
N LEU A 204 14.53 -3.76 2.22
CA LEU A 204 14.80 -2.64 1.31
C LEU A 204 16.26 -2.58 0.86
N MET A 205 17.23 -3.00 1.69
CA MET A 205 18.62 -3.12 1.27
C MET A 205 18.81 -4.10 0.10
N GLY A 206 17.96 -5.12 0.00
CA GLY A 206 17.96 -6.10 -1.09
C GLY A 206 17.15 -5.73 -2.32
N VAL A 207 16.40 -4.62 -2.30
CA VAL A 207 15.55 -4.20 -3.42
C VAL A 207 16.35 -3.39 -4.42
N GLU A 208 16.39 -3.84 -5.66
CA GLU A 208 17.05 -3.11 -6.74
C GLU A 208 16.30 -1.80 -7.07
N ASN A 209 17.06 -0.76 -7.44
CA ASN A 209 16.52 0.56 -7.78
C ASN A 209 15.57 0.47 -8.98
N GLU A 210 15.92 -0.26 -10.02
CA GLU A 210 15.05 -0.42 -11.18
C GLU A 210 13.93 -1.43 -10.91
N PRO A 211 12.65 -1.05 -11.18
CA PRO A 211 11.53 -1.98 -11.08
C PRO A 211 11.62 -3.08 -12.13
N LYS A 212 11.76 -4.34 -11.70
CA LYS A 212 11.70 -5.53 -12.56
C LYS A 212 10.29 -6.15 -12.62
N CYS A 213 9.30 -5.44 -12.15
CA CYS A 213 7.89 -5.86 -12.13
C CYS A 213 7.06 -5.12 -13.19
N GLY A 214 5.88 -5.66 -13.50
CA GLY A 214 4.93 -5.04 -14.43
C GLY A 214 4.07 -3.92 -13.86
N CYS A 215 4.33 -3.46 -12.62
CA CYS A 215 3.43 -2.54 -11.91
C CYS A 215 3.23 -1.18 -12.60
N SER A 216 4.19 -0.72 -13.39
CA SER A 216 4.10 0.54 -14.13
C SER A 216 3.21 0.49 -15.38
N ARG A 217 2.55 -0.63 -15.67
CA ARG A 217 1.74 -0.85 -16.90
C ARG A 217 0.39 -1.50 -16.62
N LEU A 218 -0.17 -1.26 -15.45
CA LEU A 218 -1.39 -1.95 -14.99
C LEU A 218 -2.68 -1.34 -15.50
N ASN A 219 -2.65 -0.07 -15.93
CA ASN A 219 -3.83 0.68 -16.31
C ASN A 219 -3.72 1.25 -17.74
N PRO A 220 -3.71 0.40 -18.77
CA PRO A 220 -3.62 0.87 -20.15
C PRO A 220 -4.81 1.71 -20.61
N GLY A 221 -5.98 1.54 -19.96
CA GLY A 221 -7.17 2.34 -20.22
C GLY A 221 -6.98 3.79 -19.84
N ALA A 222 -6.53 4.06 -18.60
CA ALA A 222 -6.26 5.41 -18.15
C ALA A 222 -5.14 6.07 -18.98
N ARG A 223 -4.07 5.34 -19.32
CA ARG A 223 -3.02 5.86 -20.19
C ARG A 223 -3.54 6.32 -21.55
N ARG A 224 -4.42 5.54 -22.16
CA ARG A 224 -4.99 5.85 -23.48
C ARG A 224 -5.85 7.12 -23.44
N VAL A 225 -6.59 7.32 -22.35
CA VAL A 225 -7.55 8.43 -22.23
C VAL A 225 -6.92 9.68 -21.61
N LEU A 226 -6.07 9.51 -20.60
CA LEU A 226 -5.53 10.59 -19.76
C LEU A 226 -4.03 10.84 -19.99
N GLY A 227 -3.38 10.07 -20.86
CA GLY A 227 -1.93 10.15 -21.08
C GLY A 227 -1.11 9.50 -19.97
N ASP A 228 0.20 9.78 -19.95
CA ASP A 228 1.16 9.11 -19.07
C ASP A 228 1.40 9.83 -17.73
N ASP A 229 0.84 11.02 -17.53
CA ASP A 229 0.98 11.75 -16.28
C ASP A 229 -0.01 11.27 -15.21
N ARG A 230 0.45 10.40 -14.28
CA ARG A 230 -0.38 9.89 -13.19
C ARG A 230 -0.82 10.98 -12.20
N ARG A 231 -0.09 12.09 -12.11
CA ARG A 231 -0.53 13.24 -11.30
C ARG A 231 -1.76 13.90 -11.91
N ALA A 232 -1.82 13.98 -13.24
CA ALA A 232 -3.02 14.40 -13.93
C ALA A 232 -4.21 13.46 -13.70
N TRP A 233 -3.97 12.16 -13.55
CA TRP A 233 -5.03 11.21 -13.21
C TRP A 233 -5.66 11.50 -11.85
N VAL A 234 -4.83 11.76 -10.83
CA VAL A 234 -5.29 12.14 -9.48
C VAL A 234 -6.09 13.44 -9.51
N ARG A 235 -5.56 14.49 -10.16
CA ARG A 235 -6.23 15.79 -10.26
C ARG A 235 -7.56 15.70 -11.00
N SER A 236 -7.61 14.91 -12.06
CA SER A 236 -8.83 14.75 -12.84
C SER A 236 -9.93 14.01 -12.09
N GLY A 237 -9.57 13.10 -11.18
CA GLY A 237 -10.54 12.41 -10.32
C GLY A 237 -11.25 13.34 -9.33
N ALA A 238 -10.57 14.38 -8.84
CA ALA A 238 -11.16 15.33 -7.91
C ALA A 238 -12.15 16.31 -8.55
N ALA A 239 -11.95 16.69 -9.81
CA ALA A 239 -12.83 17.61 -10.51
C ALA A 239 -14.26 17.08 -10.70
N ALA A 240 -14.46 15.76 -10.58
CA ALA A 240 -15.78 15.14 -10.66
C ALA A 240 -16.60 15.24 -9.36
N HIS A 241 -15.98 15.66 -8.24
CA HIS A 241 -16.63 15.75 -6.93
C HIS A 241 -16.91 17.20 -6.47
N GLY A 242 -16.56 18.20 -7.27
CA GLY A 242 -16.68 19.61 -6.90
C GLY A 242 -17.96 20.33 -7.37
N ASP A 243 -18.85 19.67 -8.08
CA ASP A 243 -20.03 20.27 -8.69
C ASP A 243 -21.38 19.74 -8.12
N ASP A 244 -21.41 19.19 -6.89
CA ASP A 244 -22.66 18.85 -6.19
C ASP A 244 -22.85 19.70 -4.92
#